data_ba43046d02792ff545bc6fa1cb33e3e1
#
_entry.id   ba43046d02792ff545bc6fa1cb33e3e1
#
_cell.length_a   1.000
_cell.length_b   1.000
_cell.length_c   1.000
_cell.angle_alpha   90.00
_cell.angle_beta   90.00
_cell.angle_gamma   90.00
#
_symmetry.space_group_name_H-M   'P 1'
#
loop_
_entity.id
_entity.type
_entity.pdbx_description
1 polymer ?
#
loop_
_entity_poly.entity_id
_entity_poly.type
_entity_poly.pdbx_seq_one_letter_code
_entity_poly.pdbx_strand_id
1 'polypeptide(L)'
;MQFVHLHWIDFTIIAVYMVGCFVIGLYTTKYIDNAGDFFLAGKALPFWAIGFSIVVSDIGATDFVGVAGNAYTYGISAANFDWLGSMPAMVFAAFIFVPYFWRSGVFTIPEFLGRRYNAGVQLINAGIWIMVMLISLVMMLWTTADDLVRTVLGYDPMVTVWAMALITGFYTFSGGLSAVVMTDVVQLVVMYVGGLSLLALSLWEVGGWGSLREGVAAMGDQFANHFTILLPNDHSAFPWSGIVFGLGVVMAVAYMSGNQAIVHRTLGARTEWDAKAGMLLGGFLKSFIPLMVALPGLCALIYLPNVIKADPSVVPAEMVEHIETAAGVMPMLKEQDKVVPTMMRLMLPPGLQGLMFAGLFAALMSSISGTLSSASTIFVTDIFNRSKVLLGGKPLNERQALNWGRGFTAF
;
A
#
# COMPACT_ATOMS: atom_id res chain seq x y z
N MET A 1 -21.99 3.80 15.94
CA MET A 1 -23.03 3.18 15.07
C MET A 1 -22.36 2.11 14.23
N GLN A 2 -22.87 0.88 14.22
CA GLN A 2 -22.37 -0.15 13.28
C GLN A 2 -22.94 0.15 11.90
N PHE A 3 -22.09 0.52 10.95
CA PHE A 3 -22.50 0.85 9.58
C PHE A 3 -22.68 -0.39 8.69
N VAL A 4 -22.02 -1.51 9.01
CA VAL A 4 -22.11 -2.76 8.23
C VAL A 4 -22.29 -3.94 9.17
N HIS A 5 -23.30 -4.74 8.92
CA HIS A 5 -23.41 -6.09 9.48
C HIS A 5 -22.80 -7.06 8.47
N LEU A 6 -21.52 -7.40 8.69
CA LEU A 6 -20.87 -8.43 7.89
C LEU A 6 -21.66 -9.74 8.04
N HIS A 7 -21.93 -10.37 6.91
CA HIS A 7 -22.52 -11.69 6.87
C HIS A 7 -21.50 -12.73 7.34
N TRP A 8 -21.95 -13.87 7.86
CA TRP A 8 -21.03 -14.93 8.31
C TRP A 8 -20.06 -15.40 7.22
N ILE A 9 -20.46 -15.32 5.94
CA ILE A 9 -19.60 -15.62 4.78
C ILE A 9 -18.42 -14.66 4.72
N ASP A 10 -18.62 -13.37 4.98
CA ASP A 10 -17.56 -12.35 4.95
C ASP A 10 -16.51 -12.63 6.03
N PHE A 11 -16.97 -12.94 7.25
CA PHE A 11 -16.08 -13.35 8.34
C PHE A 11 -15.29 -14.61 7.99
N THR A 12 -15.92 -15.58 7.35
CA THR A 12 -15.27 -16.83 6.93
C THR A 12 -14.18 -16.54 5.90
N ILE A 13 -14.43 -15.68 4.91
CA ILE A 13 -13.44 -15.30 3.89
C ILE A 13 -12.25 -14.59 4.53
N ILE A 14 -12.52 -13.62 5.41
CA ILE A 14 -11.46 -12.89 6.13
C ILE A 14 -10.64 -13.86 7.00
N ALA A 15 -11.31 -14.75 7.74
CA ALA A 15 -10.63 -15.72 8.60
C ALA A 15 -9.78 -16.71 7.80
N VAL A 16 -10.29 -17.24 6.70
CA VAL A 16 -9.54 -18.16 5.81
C VAL A 16 -8.33 -17.46 5.23
N TYR A 17 -8.49 -16.21 4.79
CA TYR A 17 -7.38 -15.40 4.31
C TYR A 17 -6.31 -15.20 5.39
N MET A 18 -6.69 -14.78 6.60
CA MET A 18 -5.77 -14.52 7.72
C MET A 18 -5.01 -15.80 8.13
N VAL A 19 -5.72 -16.90 8.26
CA VAL A 19 -5.12 -18.23 8.57
C VAL A 19 -4.19 -18.65 7.43
N GLY A 20 -4.57 -18.45 6.18
CA GLY A 20 -3.73 -18.74 5.01
C GLY A 20 -2.39 -17.99 5.07
N CYS A 21 -2.41 -16.68 5.31
CA CYS A 21 -1.19 -15.87 5.46
C CYS A 21 -0.32 -16.39 6.63
N PHE A 22 -0.94 -16.70 7.77
CA PHE A 22 -0.23 -17.22 8.93
C PHE A 22 0.45 -18.57 8.64
N VAL A 23 -0.26 -19.49 7.99
CA VAL A 23 0.27 -20.82 7.61
C VAL A 23 1.43 -20.67 6.61
N ILE A 24 1.31 -19.79 5.61
CA ILE A 24 2.39 -19.51 4.66
C ILE A 24 3.62 -18.96 5.40
N GLY A 25 3.42 -18.02 6.31
CA GLY A 25 4.50 -17.47 7.13
C GLY A 25 5.20 -18.52 7.96
N LEU A 26 4.47 -19.42 8.62
CA LEU A 26 5.04 -20.54 9.35
C LEU A 26 5.77 -21.53 8.42
N TYR A 27 5.22 -21.82 7.25
CA TYR A 27 5.84 -22.73 6.31
C TYR A 27 7.21 -22.24 5.84
N THR A 28 7.39 -20.94 5.65
CA THR A 28 8.65 -20.35 5.22
C THR A 28 9.75 -20.41 6.29
N THR A 29 9.39 -20.55 7.57
CA THR A 29 10.34 -20.64 8.69
C THR A 29 11.37 -21.76 8.51
N LYS A 30 10.97 -22.86 7.88
CA LYS A 30 11.84 -24.01 7.62
C LYS A 30 13.03 -23.74 6.68
N TYR A 31 12.99 -22.60 5.96
CA TYR A 31 14.04 -22.20 5.03
C TYR A 31 14.99 -21.14 5.61
N ILE A 32 14.88 -20.83 6.90
CA ILE A 32 15.64 -19.77 7.56
C ILE A 32 16.68 -20.39 8.49
N ASP A 33 17.89 -20.55 7.98
CA ASP A 33 19.02 -21.11 8.72
C ASP A 33 20.01 -20.04 9.19
N ASN A 34 20.13 -18.93 8.48
CA ASN A 34 21.11 -17.88 8.71
C ASN A 34 20.54 -16.46 8.50
N ALA A 35 21.35 -15.45 8.77
CA ALA A 35 20.96 -14.04 8.61
C ALA A 35 20.68 -13.67 7.14
N GLY A 36 21.40 -14.24 6.19
CA GLY A 36 21.17 -14.03 4.76
C GLY A 36 19.79 -14.53 4.31
N ASP A 37 19.36 -15.67 4.83
CA ASP A 37 18.00 -16.19 4.55
C ASP A 37 16.93 -15.29 5.16
N PHE A 38 17.15 -14.82 6.38
CA PHE A 38 16.18 -13.97 7.09
C PHE A 38 16.05 -12.57 6.45
N PHE A 39 17.18 -11.92 6.19
CA PHE A 39 17.17 -10.54 5.69
C PHE A 39 17.03 -10.45 4.17
N LEU A 40 17.58 -11.38 3.39
CA LEU A 40 17.58 -11.33 1.92
C LEU A 40 16.89 -12.52 1.25
N ALA A 41 16.11 -13.31 2.02
CA ALA A 41 15.44 -14.51 1.50
C ALA A 41 16.43 -15.47 0.79
N GLY A 42 17.68 -15.56 1.29
CA GLY A 42 18.74 -16.37 0.70
C GLY A 42 19.12 -15.99 -0.73
N LYS A 43 18.74 -14.81 -1.21
CA LYS A 43 18.84 -14.39 -2.62
C LYS A 43 18.18 -15.38 -3.58
N ALA A 44 17.02 -15.88 -3.24
CA ALA A 44 16.28 -16.89 -4.00
C ALA A 44 14.99 -16.36 -4.66
N LEU A 45 14.68 -15.06 -4.52
CA LEU A 45 13.43 -14.49 -5.00
C LEU A 45 13.39 -14.40 -6.53
N PRO A 46 12.37 -14.99 -7.18
CA PRO A 46 12.12 -14.85 -8.60
C PRO A 46 11.44 -13.51 -8.91
N PHE A 47 11.59 -13.02 -10.14
CA PHE A 47 11.08 -11.72 -10.58
C PHE A 47 9.58 -11.50 -10.31
N TRP A 48 8.75 -12.54 -10.53
CA TRP A 48 7.31 -12.42 -10.33
C TRP A 48 6.93 -12.22 -8.86
N ALA A 49 7.61 -12.92 -7.93
CA ALA A 49 7.37 -12.74 -6.51
C ALA A 49 7.82 -11.35 -6.03
N ILE A 50 8.96 -10.86 -6.55
CA ILE A 50 9.45 -9.50 -6.29
C ILE A 50 8.44 -8.47 -6.79
N GLY A 51 7.97 -8.57 -8.03
CA GLY A 51 7.02 -7.63 -8.62
C GLY A 51 5.69 -7.61 -7.86
N PHE A 52 5.16 -8.76 -7.50
CA PHE A 52 3.93 -8.89 -6.73
C PHE A 52 4.07 -8.26 -5.33
N SER A 53 5.17 -8.57 -4.67
CA SER A 53 5.44 -8.06 -3.33
C SER A 53 5.64 -6.54 -3.31
N ILE A 54 6.34 -5.96 -4.31
CA ILE A 54 6.50 -4.51 -4.42
C ILE A 54 5.14 -3.82 -4.53
N VAL A 55 4.25 -4.30 -5.40
CA VAL A 55 2.95 -3.67 -5.63
C VAL A 55 2.12 -3.63 -4.36
N VAL A 56 1.91 -4.79 -3.73
CA VAL A 56 1.02 -4.87 -2.58
C VAL A 56 1.57 -4.17 -1.34
N SER A 57 2.89 -4.09 -1.21
CA SER A 57 3.53 -3.39 -0.09
C SER A 57 3.61 -1.88 -0.24
N ASP A 58 3.54 -1.41 -1.47
CA ASP A 58 3.55 0.03 -1.77
C ASP A 58 2.15 0.65 -1.76
N ILE A 59 1.12 -0.18 -1.70
CA ILE A 59 -0.27 0.25 -1.64
C ILE A 59 -0.83 -0.10 -0.26
N GLY A 60 -1.09 0.91 0.54
CA GLY A 60 -1.77 0.77 1.82
C GLY A 60 -3.29 0.79 1.67
N ALA A 61 -4.00 0.40 2.73
CA ALA A 61 -5.45 0.55 2.79
C ALA A 61 -5.87 2.03 2.69
N THR A 62 -5.02 2.94 3.18
CA THR A 62 -5.20 4.40 3.07
C THR A 62 -5.15 4.91 1.64
N ASP A 63 -4.40 4.25 0.74
CA ASP A 63 -4.36 4.62 -0.67
C ASP A 63 -5.70 4.31 -1.35
N PHE A 64 -6.32 3.16 -1.02
CA PHE A 64 -7.66 2.84 -1.51
C PHE A 64 -8.69 3.89 -1.10
N VAL A 65 -8.65 4.35 0.14
CA VAL A 65 -9.58 5.34 0.66
C VAL A 65 -9.24 6.73 0.13
N GLY A 66 -7.98 7.16 0.25
CA GLY A 66 -7.55 8.51 -0.08
C GLY A 66 -7.55 8.80 -1.58
N VAL A 67 -7.07 7.88 -2.43
CA VAL A 67 -7.07 8.10 -3.89
C VAL A 67 -8.49 8.11 -4.45
N ALA A 68 -9.37 7.24 -3.96
CA ALA A 68 -10.77 7.24 -4.38
C ALA A 68 -11.52 8.48 -3.89
N GLY A 69 -11.28 8.91 -2.65
CA GLY A 69 -11.83 10.16 -2.11
C GLY A 69 -11.35 11.39 -2.89
N ASN A 70 -10.06 11.44 -3.21
CA ASN A 70 -9.51 12.49 -4.08
C ASN A 70 -10.07 12.43 -5.50
N ALA A 71 -10.33 11.24 -6.05
CA ALA A 71 -10.99 11.12 -7.35
C ALA A 71 -12.45 11.58 -7.33
N TYR A 72 -13.15 11.34 -6.23
CA TYR A 72 -14.48 11.87 -5.99
C TYR A 72 -14.47 13.40 -5.94
N THR A 73 -13.47 14.02 -5.34
CA THR A 73 -13.41 15.48 -5.16
C THR A 73 -12.78 16.21 -6.36
N TYR A 74 -11.69 15.66 -6.91
CA TYR A 74 -10.85 16.34 -7.91
C TYR A 74 -10.77 15.60 -9.26
N GLY A 75 -11.39 14.44 -9.36
CA GLY A 75 -11.42 13.66 -10.59
C GLY A 75 -10.24 12.71 -10.77
N ILE A 76 -10.08 12.22 -12.01
CA ILE A 76 -9.10 11.19 -12.39
C ILE A 76 -7.65 11.62 -12.19
N SER A 77 -7.36 12.91 -12.01
CA SER A 77 -6.02 13.41 -11.73
C SER A 77 -5.40 12.79 -10.47
N ALA A 78 -6.22 12.35 -9.51
CA ALA A 78 -5.77 11.62 -8.34
C ALA A 78 -5.03 10.30 -8.68
N ALA A 79 -5.33 9.67 -9.82
CA ALA A 79 -4.65 8.49 -10.34
C ALA A 79 -3.15 8.70 -10.62
N ASN A 80 -2.71 9.94 -10.76
CA ASN A 80 -1.31 10.27 -10.99
C ASN A 80 -0.40 9.95 -9.80
N PHE A 81 -0.93 9.73 -8.60
CA PHE A 81 -0.13 9.20 -7.50
C PHE A 81 0.55 7.88 -7.88
N ASP A 82 -0.14 7.02 -8.62
CA ASP A 82 0.43 5.77 -9.09
C ASP A 82 1.01 5.88 -10.51
N TRP A 83 0.31 6.54 -11.44
CA TRP A 83 0.76 6.62 -12.83
C TRP A 83 2.08 7.40 -12.98
N LEU A 84 2.14 8.62 -12.51
CA LEU A 84 3.36 9.45 -12.57
C LEU A 84 4.22 9.31 -11.33
N GLY A 85 3.60 9.09 -10.15
CA GLY A 85 4.28 8.96 -8.88
C GLY A 85 4.96 7.61 -8.65
N SER A 86 4.81 6.60 -9.52
CA SER A 86 5.43 5.30 -9.31
C SER A 86 6.00 4.68 -10.57
N MET A 87 5.19 4.48 -11.60
CA MET A 87 5.57 3.66 -12.76
C MET A 87 6.83 4.15 -13.50
N PRO A 88 6.97 5.43 -13.91
CA PRO A 88 8.19 5.90 -14.57
C PRO A 88 9.42 5.78 -13.66
N ALA A 89 9.26 6.07 -12.37
CA ALA A 89 10.33 5.96 -11.39
C ALA A 89 10.79 4.53 -11.17
N MET A 90 9.88 3.54 -11.20
CA MET A 90 10.23 2.12 -11.12
C MET A 90 11.01 1.66 -12.35
N VAL A 91 10.65 2.14 -13.55
CA VAL A 91 11.43 1.88 -14.77
C VAL A 91 12.85 2.47 -14.62
N PHE A 92 12.94 3.71 -14.15
CA PHE A 92 14.22 4.37 -13.90
C PHE A 92 15.06 3.62 -12.86
N ALA A 93 14.44 3.22 -11.75
CA ALA A 93 15.08 2.44 -10.70
C ALA A 93 15.59 1.09 -11.21
N ALA A 94 14.81 0.37 -12.02
CA ALA A 94 15.17 -0.92 -12.56
C ALA A 94 16.43 -0.90 -13.44
N PHE A 95 16.64 0.15 -14.20
CA PHE A 95 17.79 0.23 -15.11
C PHE A 95 19.00 0.95 -14.52
N ILE A 96 18.80 1.86 -13.58
CA ILE A 96 19.90 2.69 -13.03
C ILE A 96 20.31 2.20 -11.64
N PHE A 97 19.41 2.16 -10.67
CA PHE A 97 19.77 1.95 -9.27
C PHE A 97 19.85 0.48 -8.86
N VAL A 98 18.85 -0.33 -9.23
CA VAL A 98 18.77 -1.75 -8.86
C VAL A 98 20.02 -2.55 -9.27
N PRO A 99 20.59 -2.41 -10.49
CA PRO A 99 21.82 -3.10 -10.87
C PRO A 99 23.00 -2.77 -9.95
N TYR A 100 23.17 -1.49 -9.58
CA TYR A 100 24.24 -1.07 -8.68
C TYR A 100 24.09 -1.66 -7.29
N PHE A 101 22.88 -1.63 -6.74
CA PHE A 101 22.63 -2.17 -5.42
C PHE A 101 22.81 -3.69 -5.39
N TRP A 102 22.25 -4.40 -6.35
CA TRP A 102 22.34 -5.86 -6.43
C TRP A 102 23.80 -6.35 -6.61
N ARG A 103 24.57 -5.70 -7.51
CA ARG A 103 26.00 -6.03 -7.73
C ARG A 103 26.89 -5.69 -6.55
N SER A 104 26.55 -4.67 -5.78
CA SER A 104 27.32 -4.29 -4.60
C SER A 104 27.22 -5.29 -3.45
N GLY A 105 26.24 -6.19 -3.49
CA GLY A 105 26.03 -7.24 -2.50
C GLY A 105 25.68 -6.71 -1.10
N VAL A 106 25.11 -5.51 -1.00
CA VAL A 106 24.69 -4.90 0.26
C VAL A 106 23.36 -5.47 0.73
N PHE A 107 23.09 -5.38 2.03
CA PHE A 107 21.81 -5.71 2.63
C PHE A 107 20.85 -4.54 2.64
N THR A 108 21.40 -3.32 2.65
CA THR A 108 20.62 -2.10 2.84
C THR A 108 21.15 -0.94 2.02
N ILE A 109 20.29 0.07 1.78
CA ILE A 109 20.70 1.33 1.15
C ILE A 109 21.65 2.13 2.05
N PRO A 110 21.43 2.26 3.38
CA PRO A 110 22.42 2.88 4.26
C PRO A 110 23.81 2.23 4.17
N GLU A 111 23.89 0.88 4.09
CA GLU A 111 25.16 0.20 3.90
C GLU A 111 25.85 0.57 2.58
N PHE A 112 25.08 0.68 1.48
CA PHE A 112 25.59 1.13 0.20
C PHE A 112 26.20 2.54 0.30
N LEU A 113 25.48 3.47 0.95
CA LEU A 113 25.96 4.83 1.18
C LEU A 113 27.19 4.85 2.09
N GLY A 114 27.25 3.98 3.11
CA GLY A 114 28.38 3.83 3.98
C GLY A 114 29.66 3.38 3.26
N ARG A 115 29.53 2.46 2.28
CA ARG A 115 30.64 2.02 1.43
C ARG A 115 31.09 3.09 0.45
N ARG A 116 30.16 3.93 -0.05
CA ARG A 116 30.47 4.99 -0.99
C ARG A 116 31.07 6.22 -0.33
N TYR A 117 30.61 6.59 0.85
CA TYR A 117 31.02 7.80 1.56
C TYR A 117 31.77 7.48 2.85
N ASN A 118 31.06 7.26 3.94
CA ASN A 118 31.64 6.90 5.24
C ASN A 118 30.58 6.35 6.21
N ALA A 119 31.04 5.86 7.37
CA ALA A 119 30.20 5.31 8.42
C ALA A 119 29.22 6.32 9.03
N GLY A 120 29.56 7.59 9.08
CA GLY A 120 28.66 8.65 9.59
C GLY A 120 27.43 8.80 8.71
N VAL A 121 27.59 8.82 7.38
CA VAL A 121 26.48 8.86 6.42
C VAL A 121 25.60 7.62 6.57
N GLN A 122 26.19 6.44 6.72
CA GLN A 122 25.47 5.19 6.96
C GLN A 122 24.58 5.30 8.20
N LEU A 123 25.14 5.69 9.34
CA LEU A 123 24.41 5.78 10.61
C LEU A 123 23.31 6.82 10.60
N ILE A 124 23.59 8.02 10.03
CA ILE A 124 22.58 9.09 9.92
C ILE A 124 21.42 8.63 9.03
N ASN A 125 21.71 8.08 7.85
CA ASN A 125 20.67 7.61 6.93
C ASN A 125 19.86 6.45 7.55
N ALA A 126 20.51 5.50 8.21
CA ALA A 126 19.85 4.40 8.92
C ALA A 126 18.94 4.92 10.04
N GLY A 127 19.40 5.88 10.84
CA GLY A 127 18.60 6.47 11.91
C GLY A 127 17.36 7.21 11.39
N ILE A 128 17.51 7.99 10.31
CA ILE A 128 16.38 8.68 9.67
C ILE A 128 15.36 7.65 9.15
N TRP A 129 15.79 6.63 8.41
CA TRP A 129 14.89 5.62 7.87
C TRP A 129 14.16 4.82 8.95
N ILE A 130 14.82 4.41 10.04
CA ILE A 130 14.15 3.72 11.14
C ILE A 130 13.08 4.63 11.77
N MET A 131 13.39 5.89 12.03
CA MET A 131 12.44 6.84 12.60
C MET A 131 11.21 7.00 11.67
N VAL A 132 11.44 7.21 10.37
CA VAL A 132 10.35 7.31 9.38
C VAL A 132 9.52 6.03 9.32
N MET A 133 10.16 4.85 9.30
CA MET A 133 9.47 3.57 9.26
C MET A 133 8.62 3.31 10.50
N LEU A 134 9.12 3.62 11.69
CA LEU A 134 8.34 3.44 12.93
C LEU A 134 7.14 4.39 12.99
N ILE A 135 7.32 5.65 12.61
CA ILE A 135 6.20 6.61 12.52
C ILE A 135 5.17 6.13 11.50
N SER A 136 5.62 5.75 10.30
CA SER A 136 4.72 5.24 9.24
C SER A 136 3.94 4.01 9.70
N LEU A 137 4.59 3.09 10.43
CA LEU A 137 3.96 1.86 10.91
C LEU A 137 2.82 2.16 11.90
N VAL A 138 3.04 3.09 12.83
CA VAL A 138 2.00 3.55 13.78
C VAL A 138 0.87 4.23 13.02
N MET A 139 1.19 5.13 12.09
CA MET A 139 0.17 5.82 11.29
C MET A 139 -0.67 4.85 10.47
N MET A 140 -0.05 3.90 9.77
CA MET A 140 -0.76 2.91 8.94
C MET A 140 -1.70 2.02 9.76
N LEU A 141 -1.25 1.56 10.93
CA LEU A 141 -2.09 0.78 11.85
C LEU A 141 -3.27 1.59 12.35
N TRP A 142 -3.01 2.82 12.79
CA TRP A 142 -4.05 3.67 13.38
C TRP A 142 -5.09 4.10 12.35
N THR A 143 -4.67 4.67 11.21
CA THR A 143 -5.59 5.15 10.17
C THR A 143 -6.48 4.03 9.64
N THR A 144 -5.91 2.84 9.39
CA THR A 144 -6.72 1.71 8.93
C THR A 144 -7.70 1.24 10.00
N ALA A 145 -7.28 1.21 11.26
CA ALA A 145 -8.15 0.78 12.36
C ALA A 145 -9.28 1.79 12.61
N ASP A 146 -9.01 3.08 12.58
CA ASP A 146 -10.00 4.13 12.86
C ASP A 146 -10.85 4.45 11.63
N ASP A 147 -10.25 4.72 10.48
CA ASP A 147 -10.97 5.15 9.29
C ASP A 147 -11.75 4.02 8.62
N LEU A 148 -11.19 2.80 8.60
CA LEU A 148 -11.83 1.68 7.93
C LEU A 148 -12.62 0.82 8.92
N VAL A 149 -11.97 0.26 9.94
CA VAL A 149 -12.60 -0.76 10.79
C VAL A 149 -13.62 -0.15 11.74
N ARG A 150 -13.26 0.91 12.45
CA ARG A 150 -14.20 1.59 13.35
C ARG A 150 -15.36 2.21 12.59
N THR A 151 -15.07 2.93 11.50
CA THR A 151 -16.10 3.64 10.73
C THR A 151 -17.04 2.69 10.01
N VAL A 152 -16.53 1.60 9.44
CA VAL A 152 -17.34 0.67 8.63
C VAL A 152 -17.94 -0.44 9.48
N LEU A 153 -17.14 -1.07 10.34
CA LEU A 153 -17.54 -2.24 11.12
C LEU A 153 -17.99 -1.92 12.54
N GLY A 154 -17.68 -0.72 13.03
CA GLY A 154 -18.03 -0.28 14.40
C GLY A 154 -17.23 -1.00 15.49
N TYR A 155 -16.15 -1.71 15.16
CA TYR A 155 -15.28 -2.36 16.14
C TYR A 155 -14.30 -1.37 16.77
N ASP A 156 -13.82 -1.70 17.98
CA ASP A 156 -12.80 -0.92 18.65
C ASP A 156 -11.50 -0.92 17.83
N PRO A 157 -10.96 0.26 17.45
CA PRO A 157 -9.71 0.37 16.71
C PRO A 157 -8.55 -0.37 17.38
N MET A 158 -8.46 -0.35 18.71
CA MET A 158 -7.37 -1.00 19.44
C MET A 158 -7.35 -2.50 19.26
N VAL A 159 -8.50 -3.17 19.21
CA VAL A 159 -8.58 -4.61 18.92
C VAL A 159 -8.00 -4.92 17.53
N THR A 160 -8.33 -4.10 16.56
CA THR A 160 -7.83 -4.25 15.18
C THR A 160 -6.32 -4.00 15.10
N VAL A 161 -5.82 -2.93 15.72
CA VAL A 161 -4.39 -2.62 15.79
C VAL A 161 -3.60 -3.79 16.33
N TRP A 162 -4.01 -4.31 17.50
CA TRP A 162 -3.32 -5.44 18.13
C TRP A 162 -3.42 -6.74 17.32
N ALA A 163 -4.60 -7.05 16.79
CA ALA A 163 -4.78 -8.25 15.98
C ALA A 163 -3.86 -8.22 14.73
N MET A 164 -3.85 -7.10 14.00
CA MET A 164 -3.01 -6.93 12.82
C MET A 164 -1.52 -6.92 13.16
N ALA A 165 -1.12 -6.19 14.20
CA ALA A 165 0.28 -6.14 14.63
C ALA A 165 0.81 -7.53 15.04
N LEU A 166 0.03 -8.27 15.84
CA LEU A 166 0.44 -9.60 16.31
C LEU A 166 0.53 -10.62 15.18
N ILE A 167 -0.47 -10.68 14.30
CA ILE A 167 -0.46 -11.64 13.19
C ILE A 167 0.68 -11.33 12.23
N THR A 168 0.80 -10.06 11.82
CA THR A 168 1.82 -9.62 10.87
C THR A 168 3.23 -9.72 11.46
N GLY A 169 3.38 -9.27 12.70
CA GLY A 169 4.64 -9.36 13.44
C GLY A 169 5.11 -10.81 13.60
N PHE A 170 4.19 -11.73 13.92
CA PHE A 170 4.54 -13.13 14.15
C PHE A 170 5.09 -13.82 12.89
N TYR A 171 4.44 -13.70 11.75
CA TYR A 171 4.98 -14.35 10.55
C TYR A 171 6.23 -13.67 10.01
N THR A 172 6.35 -12.34 10.18
CA THR A 172 7.57 -11.61 9.82
C THR A 172 8.75 -12.00 10.72
N PHE A 173 8.51 -12.09 12.03
CA PHE A 173 9.47 -12.63 13.01
C PHE A 173 9.94 -14.05 12.68
N SER A 174 9.02 -14.89 12.26
CA SER A 174 9.31 -16.31 12.01
C SER A 174 10.08 -16.53 10.72
N GLY A 175 9.67 -15.92 9.61
CA GLY A 175 10.17 -16.23 8.26
C GLY A 175 10.86 -15.08 7.54
N GLY A 176 11.07 -13.91 8.18
CA GLY A 176 11.80 -12.79 7.59
C GLY A 176 11.27 -12.37 6.22
N LEU A 177 12.16 -11.92 5.32
CA LEU A 177 11.80 -11.46 3.98
C LEU A 177 11.13 -12.56 3.13
N SER A 178 11.49 -13.83 3.33
CA SER A 178 10.84 -14.93 2.60
C SER A 178 9.36 -15.06 2.92
N ALA A 179 8.99 -14.95 4.21
CA ALA A 179 7.59 -14.95 4.63
C ALA A 179 6.84 -13.75 4.06
N VAL A 180 7.43 -12.56 4.17
CA VAL A 180 6.86 -11.32 3.64
C VAL A 180 6.52 -11.48 2.17
N VAL A 181 7.49 -11.84 1.33
CA VAL A 181 7.29 -11.93 -0.12
C VAL A 181 6.29 -13.02 -0.50
N MET A 182 6.30 -14.18 0.17
CA MET A 182 5.36 -15.26 -0.17
C MET A 182 3.93 -14.98 0.29
N THR A 183 3.74 -14.30 1.41
CA THR A 183 2.41 -13.81 1.80
C THR A 183 1.92 -12.70 0.87
N ASP A 184 2.81 -11.80 0.46
CA ASP A 184 2.51 -10.70 -0.47
C ASP A 184 1.94 -11.21 -1.81
N VAL A 185 2.39 -12.38 -2.29
CA VAL A 185 1.85 -13.00 -3.53
C VAL A 185 0.35 -13.28 -3.40
N VAL A 186 -0.08 -13.87 -2.28
CA VAL A 186 -1.49 -14.16 -2.02
C VAL A 186 -2.25 -12.85 -1.78
N GLN A 187 -1.65 -11.94 -1.06
CA GLN A 187 -2.20 -10.63 -0.73
C GLN A 187 -2.50 -9.81 -1.99
N LEU A 188 -1.60 -9.81 -2.97
CA LEU A 188 -1.84 -9.15 -4.26
C LEU A 188 -3.07 -9.70 -4.96
N VAL A 189 -3.20 -11.03 -5.04
CA VAL A 189 -4.35 -11.67 -5.71
C VAL A 189 -5.66 -11.26 -5.03
N VAL A 190 -5.73 -11.34 -3.70
CA VAL A 190 -6.92 -10.99 -2.93
C VAL A 190 -7.27 -9.51 -3.10
N MET A 191 -6.27 -8.61 -3.05
CA MET A 191 -6.43 -7.17 -3.25
C MET A 191 -6.96 -6.85 -4.65
N TYR A 192 -6.40 -7.48 -5.70
CA TYR A 192 -6.86 -7.26 -7.07
C TYR A 192 -8.27 -7.77 -7.30
N VAL A 193 -8.61 -8.96 -6.81
CA VAL A 193 -9.96 -9.51 -6.98
C VAL A 193 -10.98 -8.64 -6.25
N GLY A 194 -10.67 -8.19 -5.02
CA GLY A 194 -11.53 -7.27 -4.27
C GLY A 194 -11.72 -5.92 -4.98
N GLY A 195 -10.62 -5.28 -5.38
CA GLY A 195 -10.66 -3.97 -6.05
C GLY A 195 -11.32 -4.01 -7.43
N LEU A 196 -11.05 -5.04 -8.24
CA LEU A 196 -11.71 -5.23 -9.53
C LEU A 196 -13.21 -5.54 -9.38
N SER A 197 -13.61 -6.23 -8.32
CA SER A 197 -15.02 -6.47 -8.01
C SER A 197 -15.75 -5.16 -7.71
N LEU A 198 -15.14 -4.29 -6.90
CA LEU A 198 -15.70 -2.98 -6.61
C LEU A 198 -15.80 -2.13 -7.89
N LEU A 199 -14.74 -2.10 -8.70
CA LEU A 199 -14.74 -1.39 -9.99
C LEU A 199 -15.85 -1.89 -10.93
N ALA A 200 -15.95 -3.21 -11.10
CA ALA A 200 -16.94 -3.82 -11.99
C ALA A 200 -18.37 -3.48 -11.58
N LEU A 201 -18.67 -3.62 -10.28
CA LEU A 201 -19.99 -3.27 -9.75
C LEU A 201 -20.27 -1.78 -9.81
N SER A 202 -19.28 -0.93 -9.50
CA SER A 202 -19.43 0.52 -9.59
C SER A 202 -19.79 0.97 -11.02
N LEU A 203 -19.08 0.44 -12.02
CA LEU A 203 -19.40 0.74 -13.43
C LEU A 203 -20.74 0.18 -13.86
N TRP A 204 -21.09 -1.02 -13.39
CA TRP A 204 -22.40 -1.64 -13.70
C TRP A 204 -23.55 -0.79 -13.18
N GLU A 205 -23.49 -0.37 -11.92
CA GLU A 205 -24.55 0.41 -11.26
C GLU A 205 -24.76 1.81 -11.88
N VAL A 206 -23.69 2.44 -12.36
CA VAL A 206 -23.82 3.75 -13.04
C VAL A 206 -24.18 3.63 -14.53
N GLY A 207 -24.35 2.41 -15.07
CA GLY A 207 -24.70 2.17 -16.48
C GLY A 207 -23.51 2.20 -17.44
N GLY A 208 -22.28 1.98 -16.93
CA GLY A 208 -21.04 1.90 -17.71
C GLY A 208 -20.33 3.24 -17.92
N TRP A 209 -19.23 3.18 -18.66
CA TRP A 209 -18.35 4.33 -18.87
C TRP A 209 -19.01 5.53 -19.56
N GLY A 210 -19.89 5.29 -20.53
CA GLY A 210 -20.62 6.35 -21.24
C GLY A 210 -21.51 7.13 -20.28
N SER A 211 -22.36 6.43 -19.53
CA SER A 211 -23.27 7.02 -18.55
C SER A 211 -22.53 7.75 -17.43
N LEU A 212 -21.37 7.23 -16.99
CA LEU A 212 -20.52 7.91 -16.02
C LEU A 212 -20.06 9.27 -16.55
N ARG A 213 -19.55 9.32 -17.77
CA ARG A 213 -19.09 10.57 -18.38
C ARG A 213 -20.22 11.59 -18.60
N GLU A 214 -21.34 11.14 -19.13
CA GLU A 214 -22.52 11.98 -19.34
C GLU A 214 -23.09 12.50 -18.02
N GLY A 215 -23.17 11.64 -17.00
CA GLY A 215 -23.66 12.01 -15.68
C GLY A 215 -22.79 13.06 -14.99
N VAL A 216 -21.46 12.91 -15.03
CA VAL A 216 -20.53 13.91 -14.48
C VAL A 216 -20.59 15.21 -15.28
N ALA A 217 -20.67 15.16 -16.62
CA ALA A 217 -20.81 16.35 -17.45
C ALA A 217 -22.12 17.11 -17.16
N ALA A 218 -23.22 16.42 -16.86
CA ALA A 218 -24.49 17.02 -16.49
C ALA A 218 -24.46 17.77 -15.15
N MET A 219 -23.47 17.49 -14.28
CA MET A 219 -23.31 18.17 -12.99
C MET A 219 -22.83 19.63 -13.14
N GLY A 220 -22.29 20.01 -14.31
CA GLY A 220 -21.89 21.39 -14.63
C GLY A 220 -20.41 21.66 -14.59
N ASP A 221 -20.02 22.92 -14.82
CA ASP A 221 -18.65 23.36 -15.05
C ASP A 221 -17.68 23.05 -13.88
N GLN A 222 -18.18 23.03 -12.67
CA GLN A 222 -17.38 22.67 -11.49
C GLN A 222 -16.81 21.25 -11.55
N PHE A 223 -17.43 20.34 -12.33
CA PHE A 223 -16.98 18.96 -12.55
C PHE A 223 -16.34 18.74 -13.93
N ALA A 224 -16.19 19.78 -14.75
CA ALA A 224 -15.68 19.67 -16.12
C ALA A 224 -14.27 19.03 -16.19
N ASN A 225 -13.45 19.24 -15.17
CA ASN A 225 -12.09 18.72 -15.10
C ASN A 225 -11.96 17.31 -14.51
N HIS A 226 -13.07 16.66 -14.11
CA HIS A 226 -13.00 15.35 -13.44
C HIS A 226 -12.41 14.21 -14.29
N PHE A 227 -12.43 14.34 -15.63
CA PHE A 227 -11.78 13.42 -16.56
C PHE A 227 -10.45 13.94 -17.11
N THR A 228 -9.95 15.07 -16.61
CA THR A 228 -8.68 15.65 -17.02
C THR A 228 -7.55 15.04 -16.18
N ILE A 229 -6.58 14.39 -16.83
CA ILE A 229 -5.46 13.71 -16.13
C ILE A 229 -4.48 14.72 -15.55
N LEU A 230 -4.13 15.76 -16.28
CA LEU A 230 -3.23 16.83 -15.85
C LEU A 230 -4.02 18.13 -15.74
N LEU A 231 -4.25 18.54 -14.50
CA LEU A 231 -5.01 19.77 -14.21
C LEU A 231 -4.17 21.02 -14.43
N PRO A 232 -4.81 22.19 -14.67
CA PRO A 232 -4.10 23.45 -14.84
C PRO A 232 -3.12 23.76 -13.71
N ASN A 233 -2.13 24.61 -13.97
CA ASN A 233 -1.05 24.88 -13.00
C ASN A 233 -1.48 25.73 -11.79
N ASP A 234 -2.61 26.38 -11.89
CA ASP A 234 -3.26 27.15 -10.83
C ASP A 234 -4.20 26.32 -9.96
N HIS A 235 -4.37 25.03 -10.26
CA HIS A 235 -5.19 24.12 -9.47
C HIS A 235 -4.62 23.92 -8.07
N SER A 236 -5.46 24.13 -7.03
CA SER A 236 -5.02 24.16 -5.63
C SER A 236 -4.40 22.84 -5.10
N ALA A 237 -4.93 21.69 -5.55
CA ALA A 237 -4.50 20.38 -5.04
C ALA A 237 -3.56 19.61 -5.99
N PHE A 238 -3.81 19.65 -7.30
CA PHE A 238 -3.11 18.83 -8.31
C PHE A 238 -2.63 19.67 -9.50
N PRO A 239 -1.77 20.70 -9.31
CA PRO A 239 -1.18 21.44 -10.42
C PRO A 239 -0.27 20.49 -11.25
N TRP A 240 -0.41 20.49 -12.59
CA TRP A 240 0.33 19.56 -13.43
C TRP A 240 1.85 19.63 -13.24
N SER A 241 2.41 20.81 -13.00
CA SER A 241 3.86 20.97 -12.78
C SER A 241 4.31 20.30 -11.46
N GLY A 242 3.51 20.41 -10.40
CA GLY A 242 3.72 19.71 -9.13
C GLY A 242 3.64 18.20 -9.30
N ILE A 243 2.67 17.71 -10.08
CA ILE A 243 2.50 16.28 -10.36
C ILE A 243 3.68 15.74 -11.19
N VAL A 244 4.04 16.39 -12.28
CA VAL A 244 5.10 15.88 -13.18
C VAL A 244 6.47 16.02 -12.55
N PHE A 245 6.84 17.21 -12.09
CA PHE A 245 8.20 17.46 -11.60
C PHE A 245 8.36 17.15 -10.11
N GLY A 246 7.43 17.60 -9.28
CA GLY A 246 7.51 17.37 -7.83
C GLY A 246 7.30 15.90 -7.47
N LEU A 247 6.14 15.35 -7.83
CA LEU A 247 5.80 13.96 -7.53
C LEU A 247 6.58 12.99 -8.43
N GLY A 248 6.47 13.12 -9.75
CA GLY A 248 6.98 12.13 -10.69
C GLY A 248 8.51 12.08 -10.79
N VAL A 249 9.18 13.23 -10.83
CA VAL A 249 10.64 13.28 -10.99
C VAL A 249 11.38 13.27 -9.66
N VAL A 250 11.00 14.13 -8.71
CA VAL A 250 11.76 14.27 -7.45
C VAL A 250 11.37 13.21 -6.45
N MET A 251 10.09 13.17 -6.04
CA MET A 251 9.65 12.27 -4.97
C MET A 251 9.67 10.81 -5.40
N ALA A 252 9.08 10.49 -6.55
CA ALA A 252 8.93 9.11 -6.99
C ALA A 252 10.29 8.44 -7.26
N VAL A 253 11.22 9.11 -7.93
CA VAL A 253 12.56 8.56 -8.18
C VAL A 253 13.30 8.32 -6.87
N ALA A 254 13.27 9.28 -5.94
CA ALA A 254 13.89 9.14 -4.63
C ALA A 254 13.25 8.00 -3.82
N TYR A 255 11.92 7.89 -3.85
CA TYR A 255 11.17 6.87 -3.12
C TYR A 255 11.42 5.46 -3.70
N MET A 256 11.24 5.26 -5.00
CA MET A 256 11.39 3.95 -5.65
C MET A 256 12.82 3.42 -5.68
N SER A 257 13.82 4.31 -5.54
CA SER A 257 15.24 3.92 -5.51
C SER A 257 15.86 3.94 -4.11
N GLY A 258 15.32 4.71 -3.17
CA GLY A 258 15.91 4.93 -1.84
C GLY A 258 15.12 4.34 -0.69
N ASN A 259 13.84 4.00 -0.89
CA ASN A 259 13.04 3.37 0.16
C ASN A 259 13.46 1.90 0.35
N GLN A 260 14.00 1.60 1.53
CA GLN A 260 14.47 0.26 1.84
C GLN A 260 13.33 -0.79 1.71
N ALA A 261 12.10 -0.45 2.09
CA ALA A 261 10.99 -1.41 2.01
C ALA A 261 10.72 -1.89 0.57
N ILE A 262 10.95 -1.05 -0.44
CA ILE A 262 10.81 -1.39 -1.86
C ILE A 262 12.07 -2.09 -2.38
N VAL A 263 13.23 -1.47 -2.19
CA VAL A 263 14.50 -1.95 -2.72
C VAL A 263 14.93 -3.28 -2.11
N HIS A 264 14.59 -3.52 -0.84
CA HIS A 264 14.91 -4.74 -0.09
C HIS A 264 14.54 -6.04 -0.83
N ARG A 265 13.38 -6.04 -1.50
CA ARG A 265 12.91 -7.18 -2.30
C ARG A 265 13.81 -7.44 -3.51
N THR A 266 14.30 -6.39 -4.15
CA THR A 266 15.22 -6.51 -5.29
C THR A 266 16.61 -7.00 -4.88
N LEU A 267 17.04 -6.67 -3.64
CA LEU A 267 18.31 -7.18 -3.08
C LEU A 267 18.25 -8.68 -2.79
N GLY A 268 17.06 -9.21 -2.48
CA GLY A 268 16.81 -10.65 -2.30
C GLY A 268 16.64 -11.44 -3.61
N ALA A 269 16.79 -10.81 -4.78
CA ALA A 269 16.65 -11.45 -6.07
C ALA A 269 17.75 -12.49 -6.34
N ARG A 270 17.39 -13.62 -6.97
CA ARG A 270 18.35 -14.67 -7.33
C ARG A 270 19.33 -14.24 -8.44
N THR A 271 18.92 -13.34 -9.33
CA THR A 271 19.76 -12.77 -10.37
C THR A 271 19.51 -11.28 -10.52
N GLU A 272 20.47 -10.55 -11.12
CA GLU A 272 20.26 -9.14 -11.48
C GLU A 272 19.08 -8.96 -12.43
N TRP A 273 18.87 -9.93 -13.33
CA TRP A 273 17.73 -9.92 -14.23
C TRP A 273 16.40 -10.02 -13.46
N ASP A 274 16.31 -10.94 -12.47
CA ASP A 274 15.13 -11.06 -11.63
C ASP A 274 14.85 -9.77 -10.84
N ALA A 275 15.90 -9.10 -10.36
CA ALA A 275 15.74 -7.82 -9.65
C ALA A 275 15.15 -6.73 -10.56
N LYS A 276 15.69 -6.56 -11.76
CA LYS A 276 15.19 -5.61 -12.77
C LYS A 276 13.79 -5.97 -13.26
N ALA A 277 13.60 -7.21 -13.67
CA ALA A 277 12.31 -7.69 -14.17
C ALA A 277 11.21 -7.62 -13.10
N GLY A 278 11.54 -7.88 -11.84
CA GLY A 278 10.62 -7.73 -10.72
C GLY A 278 10.16 -6.28 -10.52
N MET A 279 11.10 -5.33 -10.56
CA MET A 279 10.77 -3.90 -10.48
C MET A 279 9.89 -3.46 -11.65
N LEU A 280 10.19 -3.90 -12.88
CA LEU A 280 9.40 -3.58 -14.07
C LEU A 280 8.01 -4.21 -14.03
N LEU A 281 7.90 -5.47 -13.60
CA LEU A 281 6.62 -6.14 -13.42
C LEU A 281 5.77 -5.43 -12.36
N GLY A 282 6.39 -5.01 -11.25
CA GLY A 282 5.73 -4.21 -10.23
C GLY A 282 5.17 -2.91 -10.81
N GLY A 283 5.95 -2.16 -11.60
CA GLY A 283 5.50 -0.96 -12.29
C GLY A 283 4.34 -1.21 -13.25
N PHE A 284 4.41 -2.28 -14.03
CA PHE A 284 3.34 -2.68 -14.94
C PHE A 284 2.04 -3.01 -14.18
N LEU A 285 2.10 -3.85 -13.18
CA LEU A 285 0.93 -4.19 -12.36
C LEU A 285 0.38 -2.94 -11.68
N LYS A 286 1.24 -2.12 -11.07
CA LYS A 286 0.82 -0.92 -10.37
C LYS A 286 0.05 0.07 -11.27
N SER A 287 0.24 0.05 -12.59
CA SER A 287 -0.52 0.89 -13.53
C SER A 287 -2.04 0.61 -13.55
N PHE A 288 -2.47 -0.57 -13.09
CA PHE A 288 -3.89 -0.93 -12.99
C PHE A 288 -4.56 -0.50 -11.67
N ILE A 289 -3.77 -0.19 -10.64
CA ILE A 289 -4.29 0.20 -9.34
C ILE A 289 -5.21 1.43 -9.41
N PRO A 290 -4.84 2.53 -10.11
CA PRO A 290 -5.72 3.67 -10.22
C PRO A 290 -7.08 3.37 -10.82
N LEU A 291 -7.17 2.38 -11.71
CA LEU A 291 -8.45 1.95 -12.27
C LEU A 291 -9.35 1.31 -11.20
N MET A 292 -8.76 0.52 -10.29
CA MET A 292 -9.50 -0.14 -9.22
C MET A 292 -9.87 0.79 -8.07
N VAL A 293 -9.19 1.92 -7.96
CA VAL A 293 -9.32 2.84 -6.82
C VAL A 293 -9.98 4.15 -7.23
N ALA A 294 -9.44 4.86 -8.23
CA ALA A 294 -9.95 6.17 -8.63
C ALA A 294 -11.29 6.08 -9.38
N LEU A 295 -11.49 5.06 -10.22
CA LEU A 295 -12.76 4.95 -10.95
C LEU A 295 -13.98 4.69 -10.05
N PRO A 296 -13.94 3.81 -9.04
CA PRO A 296 -15.03 3.73 -8.07
C PRO A 296 -15.33 5.08 -7.38
N GLY A 297 -14.29 5.88 -7.07
CA GLY A 297 -14.46 7.23 -6.54
C GLY A 297 -15.22 8.15 -7.50
N LEU A 298 -14.92 8.11 -8.81
CA LEU A 298 -15.68 8.83 -9.83
C LEU A 298 -17.11 8.30 -9.98
N CYS A 299 -17.31 6.97 -9.92
CA CYS A 299 -18.64 6.37 -9.96
C CYS A 299 -19.51 6.82 -8.78
N ALA A 300 -18.90 7.05 -7.63
CA ALA A 300 -19.59 7.52 -6.43
C ALA A 300 -20.27 8.89 -6.64
N LEU A 301 -19.73 9.77 -7.50
CA LEU A 301 -20.33 11.05 -7.84
C LEU A 301 -21.77 10.92 -8.39
N ILE A 302 -22.03 9.84 -9.12
CA ILE A 302 -23.34 9.59 -9.72
C ILE A 302 -24.18 8.65 -8.86
N TYR A 303 -23.56 7.61 -8.34
CA TYR A 303 -24.25 6.57 -7.59
C TYR A 303 -24.78 7.07 -6.25
N LEU A 304 -23.94 7.68 -5.42
CA LEU A 304 -24.31 8.08 -4.06
C LEU A 304 -25.45 9.10 -4.00
N PRO A 305 -25.43 10.18 -4.79
CA PRO A 305 -26.55 11.11 -4.81
C PRO A 305 -27.89 10.47 -5.19
N ASN A 306 -27.87 9.51 -6.13
CA ASN A 306 -29.09 8.83 -6.56
C ASN A 306 -29.64 7.93 -5.45
N VAL A 307 -28.76 7.18 -4.77
CA VAL A 307 -29.17 6.31 -3.66
C VAL A 307 -29.67 7.12 -2.46
N ILE A 308 -28.97 8.20 -2.10
CA ILE A 308 -29.36 9.06 -0.96
C ILE A 308 -30.68 9.79 -1.25
N LYS A 309 -30.94 10.20 -2.50
CA LYS A 309 -32.24 10.77 -2.89
C LYS A 309 -33.38 9.76 -2.80
N ALA A 310 -33.10 8.49 -3.17
CA ALA A 310 -34.11 7.42 -3.12
C ALA A 310 -34.43 7.00 -1.68
N ASP A 311 -33.43 6.93 -0.83
CA ASP A 311 -33.56 6.61 0.59
C ASP A 311 -32.55 7.42 1.45
N PRO A 312 -32.98 8.55 2.03
CA PRO A 312 -32.12 9.36 2.88
C PRO A 312 -31.61 8.68 4.16
N SER A 313 -32.19 7.55 4.54
CA SER A 313 -31.77 6.82 5.75
C SER A 313 -30.51 5.98 5.53
N VAL A 314 -30.12 5.77 4.28
CA VAL A 314 -28.97 4.92 3.91
C VAL A 314 -27.65 5.50 4.38
N VAL A 315 -27.52 6.82 4.43
CA VAL A 315 -26.33 7.51 4.93
C VAL A 315 -26.76 8.49 6.03
N PRO A 316 -26.05 8.55 7.17
CA PRO A 316 -26.38 9.52 8.23
C PRO A 316 -26.40 10.94 7.71
N ALA A 317 -27.42 11.70 8.08
CA ALA A 317 -27.61 13.08 7.59
C ALA A 317 -26.42 14.02 7.91
N GLU A 318 -25.71 13.74 9.01
CA GLU A 318 -24.51 14.46 9.42
C GLU A 318 -23.33 14.29 8.44
N MET A 319 -23.31 13.19 7.68
CA MET A 319 -22.28 12.88 6.66
C MET A 319 -22.64 13.45 5.28
N VAL A 320 -23.84 14.00 5.10
CA VAL A 320 -24.35 14.49 3.82
C VAL A 320 -24.32 16.03 3.79
N GLU A 321 -23.82 16.57 2.72
CA GLU A 321 -23.97 17.97 2.35
C GLU A 321 -24.77 18.10 1.06
N HIS A 322 -25.40 19.25 0.85
CA HIS A 322 -26.17 19.53 -0.35
C HIS A 322 -25.42 20.55 -1.19
N ILE A 323 -24.99 20.15 -2.38
CA ILE A 323 -24.24 20.99 -3.32
C ILE A 323 -25.17 21.39 -4.48
N GLU A 324 -25.16 22.65 -4.83
CA GLU A 324 -25.84 23.14 -6.05
C GLU A 324 -25.00 22.75 -7.28
N THR A 325 -25.63 22.05 -8.21
CA THR A 325 -25.05 21.62 -9.48
C THR A 325 -25.94 22.05 -10.63
N ALA A 326 -25.45 21.97 -11.86
CA ALA A 326 -26.31 22.25 -13.03
C ALA A 326 -27.52 21.30 -13.13
N ALA A 327 -27.40 20.09 -12.56
CA ALA A 327 -28.47 19.10 -12.45
C ALA A 327 -29.43 19.36 -11.26
N GLY A 328 -29.24 20.45 -10.52
CA GLY A 328 -29.98 20.79 -9.30
C GLY A 328 -29.22 20.47 -8.02
N VAL A 329 -29.91 20.54 -6.87
CA VAL A 329 -29.32 20.25 -5.57
C VAL A 329 -29.08 18.75 -5.44
N MET A 330 -27.82 18.37 -5.18
CA MET A 330 -27.40 16.98 -5.03
C MET A 330 -26.84 16.73 -3.63
N PRO A 331 -27.29 15.64 -2.96
CA PRO A 331 -26.69 15.21 -1.69
C PRO A 331 -25.36 14.53 -1.98
N MET A 332 -24.28 15.00 -1.36
CA MET A 332 -22.94 14.48 -1.50
C MET A 332 -22.32 14.16 -0.14
N LEU A 333 -21.30 13.31 -0.10
CA LEU A 333 -20.58 13.05 1.15
C LEU A 333 -19.64 14.22 1.47
N LYS A 334 -19.70 14.72 2.72
CA LYS A 334 -18.81 15.77 3.22
C LYS A 334 -17.36 15.34 3.29
N GLU A 335 -17.15 14.09 3.73
CA GLU A 335 -15.81 13.53 3.96
C GLU A 335 -15.47 12.57 2.83
N GLN A 336 -14.48 12.93 2.04
CA GLN A 336 -14.03 12.14 0.89
C GLN A 336 -13.54 10.74 1.29
N ASP A 337 -12.97 10.59 2.49
CA ASP A 337 -12.45 9.30 2.99
C ASP A 337 -13.57 8.30 3.35
N LYS A 338 -14.82 8.75 3.41
CA LYS A 338 -15.99 7.89 3.61
C LYS A 338 -16.57 7.33 2.30
N VAL A 339 -16.09 7.76 1.14
CA VAL A 339 -16.61 7.35 -0.18
C VAL A 339 -16.47 5.84 -0.39
N VAL A 340 -15.25 5.29 -0.30
CA VAL A 340 -15.03 3.83 -0.50
C VAL A 340 -15.75 3.00 0.54
N PRO A 341 -15.64 3.28 1.85
CA PRO A 341 -16.41 2.55 2.86
C PRO A 341 -17.91 2.53 2.59
N THR A 342 -18.48 3.68 2.16
CA THR A 342 -19.91 3.78 1.84
C THR A 342 -20.26 2.96 0.59
N MET A 343 -19.45 3.06 -0.47
CA MET A 343 -19.63 2.27 -1.68
C MET A 343 -19.57 0.77 -1.41
N MET A 344 -18.59 0.32 -0.63
CA MET A 344 -18.46 -1.09 -0.23
C MET A 344 -19.72 -1.60 0.47
N ARG A 345 -20.27 -0.81 1.39
CA ARG A 345 -21.48 -1.16 2.11
C ARG A 345 -22.70 -1.27 1.21
N LEU A 346 -22.87 -0.33 0.27
CA LEU A 346 -24.09 -0.20 -0.52
C LEU A 346 -24.12 -1.10 -1.76
N MET A 347 -22.94 -1.40 -2.32
CA MET A 347 -22.86 -2.10 -3.61
C MET A 347 -22.43 -3.56 -3.50
N LEU A 348 -21.56 -3.90 -2.51
CA LEU A 348 -21.00 -5.24 -2.46
C LEU A 348 -21.97 -6.21 -1.78
N PRO A 349 -22.34 -7.30 -2.43
CA PRO A 349 -23.11 -8.38 -1.78
C PRO A 349 -22.23 -9.14 -0.78
N PRO A 350 -22.85 -9.90 0.15
CA PRO A 350 -22.13 -10.81 1.03
C PRO A 350 -21.18 -11.73 0.25
N GLY A 351 -19.99 -11.95 0.79
CA GLY A 351 -18.87 -12.64 0.14
C GLY A 351 -17.92 -11.65 -0.58
N LEU A 352 -18.43 -10.76 -1.42
CA LEU A 352 -17.57 -9.72 -2.03
C LEU A 352 -17.19 -8.62 -1.03
N GLN A 353 -18.05 -8.32 -0.05
CA GLN A 353 -17.68 -7.45 1.07
C GLN A 353 -16.52 -8.05 1.85
N GLY A 354 -16.61 -9.31 2.25
CA GLY A 354 -15.53 -10.02 2.95
C GLY A 354 -14.24 -10.06 2.15
N LEU A 355 -14.33 -10.28 0.84
CA LEU A 355 -13.18 -10.30 -0.06
C LEU A 355 -12.52 -8.92 -0.17
N MET A 356 -13.31 -7.84 -0.27
CA MET A 356 -12.78 -6.48 -0.31
C MET A 356 -12.12 -6.10 1.01
N PHE A 357 -12.71 -6.44 2.17
CA PHE A 357 -12.07 -6.28 3.47
C PHE A 357 -10.77 -7.07 3.59
N ALA A 358 -10.78 -8.33 3.13
CA ALA A 358 -9.56 -9.14 3.08
C ALA A 358 -8.50 -8.47 2.19
N GLY A 359 -8.88 -7.84 1.08
CA GLY A 359 -7.98 -7.07 0.21
C GLY A 359 -7.38 -5.84 0.89
N LEU A 360 -8.18 -5.09 1.65
CA LEU A 360 -7.70 -3.94 2.43
C LEU A 360 -6.78 -4.37 3.58
N PHE A 361 -7.11 -5.47 4.27
CA PHE A 361 -6.22 -6.06 5.27
C PHE A 361 -4.93 -6.61 4.64
N ALA A 362 -5.02 -7.16 3.43
CA ALA A 362 -3.86 -7.60 2.66
C ALA A 362 -2.89 -6.44 2.40
N ALA A 363 -3.39 -5.32 1.90
CA ALA A 363 -2.60 -4.12 1.66
C ALA A 363 -1.93 -3.61 2.95
N LEU A 364 -2.69 -3.54 4.06
CA LEU A 364 -2.14 -3.13 5.36
C LEU A 364 -1.07 -4.10 5.86
N MET A 365 -1.36 -5.41 5.88
CA MET A 365 -0.44 -6.43 6.40
C MET A 365 0.87 -6.48 5.61
N SER A 366 0.81 -6.35 4.29
CA SER A 366 1.99 -6.29 3.43
C SER A 366 2.86 -5.08 3.73
N SER A 367 2.25 -3.91 3.85
CA SER A 367 2.97 -2.67 4.17
C SER A 367 3.63 -2.73 5.55
N ILE A 368 2.95 -3.29 6.56
CA ILE A 368 3.50 -3.49 7.91
C ILE A 368 4.67 -4.48 7.87
N SER A 369 4.48 -5.66 7.27
CA SER A 369 5.51 -6.70 7.25
C SER A 369 6.76 -6.26 6.48
N GLY A 370 6.58 -5.56 5.36
CA GLY A 370 7.65 -4.99 4.56
C GLY A 370 8.44 -3.92 5.31
N THR A 371 7.74 -3.02 5.99
CA THR A 371 8.35 -1.97 6.82
C THR A 371 9.11 -2.59 8.00
N LEU A 372 8.51 -3.54 8.70
CA LEU A 372 9.09 -4.20 9.85
C LEU A 372 10.34 -5.02 9.49
N SER A 373 10.28 -5.80 8.40
CA SER A 373 11.43 -6.55 7.88
C SER A 373 12.58 -5.63 7.49
N SER A 374 12.28 -4.51 6.83
CA SER A 374 13.27 -3.51 6.41
C SER A 374 13.89 -2.77 7.60
N ALA A 375 13.08 -2.36 8.56
CA ALA A 375 13.56 -1.70 9.79
C ALA A 375 14.47 -2.63 10.60
N SER A 376 14.09 -3.92 10.72
CA SER A 376 14.91 -4.94 11.38
C SER A 376 16.26 -5.10 10.68
N THR A 377 16.27 -5.16 9.34
CA THR A 377 17.51 -5.28 8.57
C THR A 377 18.43 -4.07 8.75
N ILE A 378 17.88 -2.84 8.64
CA ILE A 378 18.63 -1.61 8.85
C ILE A 378 19.18 -1.55 10.29
N PHE A 379 18.35 -1.85 11.28
CA PHE A 379 18.77 -1.80 12.68
C PHE A 379 19.97 -2.73 12.94
N VAL A 380 19.85 -3.98 12.54
CA VAL A 380 20.91 -4.98 12.82
C VAL A 380 22.17 -4.68 12.03
N THR A 381 22.05 -4.37 10.74
CA THR A 381 23.20 -4.21 9.84
C THR A 381 23.88 -2.85 10.04
N ASP A 382 23.09 -1.78 10.02
CA ASP A 382 23.62 -0.41 9.89
C ASP A 382 23.79 0.30 11.22
N ILE A 383 22.92 0.02 12.21
CA ILE A 383 23.04 0.65 13.52
C ILE A 383 23.81 -0.24 14.46
N PHE A 384 23.29 -1.42 14.78
CA PHE A 384 23.86 -2.25 15.84
C PHE A 384 25.23 -2.83 15.47
N ASN A 385 25.33 -3.54 14.36
CA ASN A 385 26.59 -4.15 13.90
C ASN A 385 27.63 -3.09 13.55
N ARG A 386 27.24 -2.02 12.87
CA ARG A 386 28.17 -0.93 12.49
C ARG A 386 28.70 -0.19 13.69
N SER A 387 27.85 0.19 14.65
CA SER A 387 28.28 0.85 15.88
C SER A 387 29.20 -0.02 16.71
N LYS A 388 28.89 -1.34 16.83
CA LYS A 388 29.73 -2.30 17.53
C LYS A 388 31.16 -2.34 16.95
N VAL A 389 31.27 -2.39 15.62
CA VAL A 389 32.58 -2.41 14.93
C VAL A 389 33.33 -1.09 15.12
N LEU A 390 32.66 0.06 15.04
CA LEU A 390 33.26 1.37 15.27
C LEU A 390 33.80 1.53 16.71
N LEU A 391 33.18 0.88 17.68
CA LEU A 391 33.62 0.84 19.08
C LEU A 391 34.72 -0.20 19.34
N GLY A 392 35.28 -0.81 18.29
CA GLY A 392 36.37 -1.80 18.40
C GLY A 392 35.90 -3.24 18.66
N GLY A 393 34.59 -3.49 18.62
CA GLY A 393 34.05 -4.85 18.77
C GLY A 393 34.14 -5.66 17.47
N LYS A 394 34.07 -7.00 17.59
CA LYS A 394 33.99 -7.87 16.42
C LYS A 394 32.60 -7.78 15.78
N PRO A 395 32.50 -7.86 14.43
CA PRO A 395 31.21 -7.91 13.75
C PRO A 395 30.35 -9.07 14.26
N LEU A 396 29.04 -8.96 14.10
CA LEU A 396 28.11 -10.03 14.45
C LEU A 396 28.36 -11.25 13.56
N ASN A 397 28.29 -12.44 14.17
CA ASN A 397 28.21 -13.66 13.39
C ASN A 397 26.76 -13.88 12.90
N GLU A 398 26.57 -14.79 11.92
CA GLU A 398 25.27 -15.09 11.29
C GLU A 398 24.16 -15.36 12.30
N ARG A 399 24.42 -16.19 13.31
CA ARG A 399 23.45 -16.56 14.34
C ARG A 399 23.08 -15.37 15.25
N GLN A 400 24.08 -14.54 15.60
CA GLN A 400 23.82 -13.33 16.37
C GLN A 400 22.99 -12.33 15.58
N ALA A 401 23.32 -12.11 14.30
CA ALA A 401 22.56 -11.21 13.43
C ALA A 401 21.11 -11.69 13.27
N LEU A 402 20.87 -12.98 13.06
CA LEU A 402 19.54 -13.57 13.00
C LEU A 402 18.76 -13.36 14.30
N ASN A 403 19.37 -13.63 15.45
CA ASN A 403 18.69 -13.44 16.75
C ASN A 403 18.35 -11.97 17.02
N TRP A 404 19.24 -11.05 16.70
CA TRP A 404 18.95 -9.60 16.80
C TRP A 404 17.88 -9.16 15.84
N GLY A 405 17.87 -9.71 14.61
CA GLY A 405 16.81 -9.45 13.63
C GLY A 405 15.42 -9.86 14.13
N ARG A 406 15.34 -11.11 14.61
CA ARG A 406 14.10 -11.61 15.24
C ARG A 406 13.72 -10.79 16.48
N GLY A 407 14.67 -10.48 17.35
CA GLY A 407 14.41 -9.68 18.54
C GLY A 407 13.86 -8.30 18.22
N PHE A 408 14.41 -7.61 17.23
CA PHE A 408 13.88 -6.30 16.78
C PHE A 408 12.49 -6.40 16.17
N THR A 409 12.23 -7.47 15.40
CA THR A 409 10.91 -7.70 14.79
C THR A 409 9.83 -7.99 15.84
N ALA A 410 10.21 -8.58 16.98
CA ALA A 410 9.30 -8.89 18.09
C ALA A 410 9.02 -7.68 19.00
N PHE A 411 9.94 -6.71 19.05
CA PHE A 411 9.80 -5.46 19.82
C PHE A 411 8.92 -4.46 19.10
#